data_519705705da07662bd266ccf6af401d9
#
_entry.id   519705705da07662bd266ccf6af401d9
#
_cell.length_a   1.000
_cell.length_b   1.000
_cell.length_c   1.000
_cell.angle_alpha   90.00
_cell.angle_beta   90.00
_cell.angle_gamma   90.00
#
_symmetry.space_group_name_H-M   'P 1'
#
loop_
_entity.id
_entity.type
_entity.pdbx_description
1 polymer ?
#
loop_
_entity_poly.entity_id
_entity_poly.type
_entity_poly.pdbx_seq_one_letter_code
_entity_poly.pdbx_strand_id
1 'polypeptide(L)'
;MSEDMHLKIRNLTKSDYDQVKELMDGVYDDIGGAWPKFTIDKLITDFPEGQICLEDHEKIVGIALSVQVSYQRFSNPHTYDDLIGQKETILNDRNGDAMYGLDVLIHPEYRGYRLGRRLYEARKELCRQHNLRAILAGGRIPSYHEHSDELSPAEYLEAVRERKIYDPILSFQLSNDFQVTRLLKSYLPEDEKSEGYATLLEWKNIFFEPETTVIESRKTQVRIGAIQWQMREVESVDELLKQVEYFVDAVSDYKSDFAILPEFFNAPLMGLSPDQSNQTEAIRFLASFTERFKTEMSQMAVSYNINIITGSMPIMEDETAYNISFLCRRDGTVEEQKKIHITPHERRDWVIQGGNELRVFDTDAGRVGILICYDVEFPELGRLLATQDMDMLFVPFWTDTKNGYLRVRNCAQARAIENECYVVICGSCGNLPQVENLDIQYAQSAVFSPSDFSYPHDAIMAETTPNTEMIMFSDLDLDKLKQTRSEGSVNNLKDRRTDLYSVNWTSEIITK
;
A
#
# COMPACT_ATOMS: atom_id res chain seq x y z
N MET A 1 54.62 12.91 16.44
CA MET A 1 54.88 11.48 16.21
C MET A 1 54.19 11.10 14.92
N SER A 2 54.96 11.09 13.83
CA SER A 2 54.48 10.64 12.50
C SER A 2 55.21 9.32 12.21
N GLU A 3 54.89 8.30 12.95
CA GLU A 3 55.37 6.97 12.66
C GLU A 3 54.22 6.22 11.98
N ASP A 4 54.47 5.93 10.71
CA ASP A 4 53.83 4.93 9.83
C ASP A 4 52.41 4.44 10.22
N MET A 5 51.39 5.31 10.12
CA MET A 5 49.99 4.84 10.18
C MET A 5 49.72 3.98 8.97
N HIS A 6 49.31 2.75 9.20
CA HIS A 6 48.88 1.83 8.15
C HIS A 6 47.35 1.57 8.23
N LEU A 7 46.57 2.54 7.73
CA LEU A 7 45.12 2.55 7.84
C LEU A 7 44.48 1.70 6.78
N LYS A 8 43.67 0.71 7.20
CA LYS A 8 42.88 -0.19 6.37
C LYS A 8 41.42 -0.13 6.77
N ILE A 9 40.54 -0.09 5.76
CA ILE A 9 39.09 -0.27 5.95
C ILE A 9 38.74 -1.72 5.65
N ARG A 10 37.99 -2.35 6.54
CA ARG A 10 37.40 -3.69 6.36
C ARG A 10 36.07 -3.84 7.08
N ASN A 11 35.41 -4.96 6.85
CA ASN A 11 34.22 -5.31 7.62
C ASN A 11 34.60 -5.85 9.00
N LEU A 12 33.74 -5.61 9.99
CA LEU A 12 33.87 -6.20 11.32
C LEU A 12 33.56 -7.70 11.27
N THR A 13 34.28 -8.43 12.13
CA THR A 13 34.05 -9.84 12.41
C THR A 13 33.66 -10.03 13.87
N LYS A 14 33.06 -11.16 14.23
CA LYS A 14 32.68 -11.45 15.64
C LYS A 14 33.85 -11.52 16.59
N SER A 15 35.09 -11.77 16.08
CA SER A 15 36.32 -11.75 16.87
C SER A 15 36.78 -10.34 17.23
N ASP A 16 36.27 -9.31 16.59
CA ASP A 16 36.68 -7.91 16.86
C ASP A 16 35.95 -7.31 18.06
N TYR A 17 34.97 -8.02 18.65
CA TYR A 17 34.11 -7.46 19.69
C TYR A 17 34.85 -6.80 20.84
N ASP A 18 35.93 -7.41 21.34
CA ASP A 18 36.65 -6.88 22.50
C ASP A 18 37.29 -5.51 22.20
N GLN A 19 37.83 -5.31 20.99
CA GLN A 19 38.35 -4.02 20.54
C GLN A 19 37.22 -3.01 20.26
N VAL A 20 36.10 -3.44 19.69
CA VAL A 20 34.90 -2.61 19.49
C VAL A 20 34.37 -2.13 20.83
N LYS A 21 34.30 -3.03 21.82
CA LYS A 21 33.86 -2.70 23.17
C LYS A 21 34.78 -1.64 23.82
N GLU A 22 36.09 -1.84 23.77
CA GLU A 22 37.05 -0.88 24.30
C GLU A 22 36.90 0.50 23.64
N LEU A 23 36.73 0.55 22.32
CA LEU A 23 36.50 1.79 21.58
C LEU A 23 35.19 2.48 22.00
N MET A 24 34.12 1.74 22.15
CA MET A 24 32.81 2.26 22.55
C MET A 24 32.83 2.76 23.99
N ASP A 25 33.43 2.01 24.94
CA ASP A 25 33.55 2.41 26.34
C ASP A 25 34.35 3.71 26.46
N GLY A 26 35.40 3.88 25.65
CA GLY A 26 36.24 5.09 25.64
C GLY A 26 35.56 6.34 25.02
N VAL A 27 34.46 6.18 24.31
CA VAL A 27 33.72 7.28 23.66
C VAL A 27 32.39 7.56 24.34
N TYR A 28 31.73 6.55 24.92
CA TYR A 28 30.38 6.60 25.50
C TYR A 28 30.36 6.55 27.03
N ASP A 29 31.40 7.00 27.68
CA ASP A 29 31.49 7.05 29.15
C ASP A 29 30.30 7.79 29.79
N ASP A 30 29.72 8.73 29.06
CA ASP A 30 28.58 9.57 29.49
C ASP A 30 27.18 9.00 29.10
N ILE A 31 27.07 7.92 28.27
CA ILE A 31 25.77 7.54 27.62
C ILE A 31 25.53 6.02 27.64
N GLY A 32 25.93 5.33 28.70
CA GLY A 32 25.54 3.92 28.89
C GLY A 32 26.56 2.89 28.40
N GLY A 33 27.72 3.27 27.87
CA GLY A 33 28.84 2.38 27.55
C GLY A 33 28.66 1.58 26.26
N ALA A 34 29.45 0.50 26.12
CA ALA A 34 29.47 -0.33 24.91
C ALA A 34 28.23 -1.16 24.75
N TRP A 35 27.84 -1.39 23.49
CA TRP A 35 26.76 -2.26 23.16
C TRP A 35 27.04 -3.72 23.53
N PRO A 36 26.02 -4.50 23.95
CA PRO A 36 26.19 -5.91 24.29
C PRO A 36 26.74 -6.71 23.11
N LYS A 37 27.56 -7.73 23.43
CA LYS A 37 28.16 -8.62 22.41
C LYS A 37 27.13 -9.23 21.48
N PHE A 38 25.99 -9.66 22.02
CA PHE A 38 24.90 -10.23 21.23
C PHE A 38 24.40 -9.26 20.15
N THR A 39 24.30 -7.98 20.48
CA THR A 39 23.84 -6.94 19.56
C THR A 39 24.81 -6.73 18.39
N ILE A 40 26.11 -6.64 18.68
CA ILE A 40 27.16 -6.50 17.65
C ILE A 40 27.25 -7.77 16.79
N ASP A 41 27.21 -8.96 17.42
CA ASP A 41 27.22 -10.24 16.70
C ASP A 41 26.01 -10.39 15.77
N LYS A 42 24.85 -9.86 16.17
CA LYS A 42 23.63 -9.86 15.35
C LYS A 42 23.77 -8.93 14.16
N LEU A 43 24.25 -7.69 14.34
CA LEU A 43 24.51 -6.76 13.24
C LEU A 43 25.45 -7.37 12.19
N ILE A 44 26.56 -8.00 12.65
CA ILE A 44 27.54 -8.67 11.79
C ILE A 44 26.89 -9.85 11.04
N THR A 45 25.90 -10.54 11.65
CA THR A 45 25.22 -11.67 11.02
C THR A 45 24.17 -11.22 10.02
N ASP A 46 23.40 -10.19 10.34
CA ASP A 46 22.24 -9.75 9.57
C ASP A 46 22.62 -8.86 8.38
N PHE A 47 23.66 -8.01 8.56
CA PHE A 47 24.17 -7.11 7.52
C PHE A 47 25.68 -6.93 7.67
N PRO A 48 26.52 -7.95 7.33
CA PRO A 48 27.96 -7.92 7.55
C PRO A 48 28.66 -6.77 6.81
N GLU A 49 28.24 -6.44 5.59
CA GLU A 49 28.82 -5.37 4.77
C GLU A 49 28.61 -3.98 5.40
N GLY A 50 27.50 -3.81 6.13
CA GLY A 50 27.15 -2.56 6.82
C GLY A 50 27.95 -2.28 8.08
N GLN A 51 28.73 -3.26 8.58
CA GLN A 51 29.54 -3.15 9.76
C GLN A 51 31.00 -2.92 9.36
N ILE A 52 31.42 -1.66 9.34
CA ILE A 52 32.72 -1.24 8.81
C ILE A 52 33.66 -0.85 9.97
N CYS A 53 34.93 -1.23 9.91
CA CYS A 53 35.94 -0.73 10.80
C CYS A 53 37.11 -0.12 10.04
N LEU A 54 37.79 0.78 10.73
CA LEU A 54 39.08 1.34 10.37
C LEU A 54 40.13 0.78 11.32
N GLU A 55 41.14 0.15 10.76
CA GLU A 55 42.24 -0.54 11.47
C GLU A 55 43.55 0.15 11.19
N ASP A 56 44.38 0.30 12.24
CA ASP A 56 45.76 0.72 12.16
C ASP A 56 46.65 -0.33 12.86
N HIS A 57 47.53 -1.04 12.11
CA HIS A 57 48.36 -2.12 12.62
C HIS A 57 47.57 -3.13 13.50
N GLU A 58 46.47 -3.70 13.02
CA GLU A 58 45.60 -4.66 13.72
C GLU A 58 44.80 -4.06 14.90
N LYS A 59 44.95 -2.76 15.21
CA LYS A 59 44.14 -2.06 16.21
C LYS A 59 42.96 -1.38 15.53
N ILE A 60 41.73 -1.63 16.00
CA ILE A 60 40.54 -0.91 15.55
C ILE A 60 40.53 0.49 16.14
N VAL A 61 40.60 1.50 15.26
CA VAL A 61 40.65 2.92 15.61
C VAL A 61 39.38 3.68 15.21
N GLY A 62 38.47 3.04 14.52
CA GLY A 62 37.16 3.60 14.16
C GLY A 62 36.20 2.54 13.67
N ILE A 63 34.93 2.79 13.89
CA ILE A 63 33.84 1.91 13.42
C ILE A 63 32.70 2.73 12.84
N ALA A 64 31.92 2.10 11.96
CA ALA A 64 30.65 2.59 11.45
C ALA A 64 29.65 1.44 11.39
N LEU A 65 28.57 1.56 12.14
CA LEU A 65 27.52 0.54 12.24
C LEU A 65 26.26 0.97 11.47
N SER A 66 25.68 0.07 10.72
CA SER A 66 24.52 0.37 9.88
C SER A 66 23.53 -0.80 9.85
N VAL A 67 22.28 -0.48 9.53
CA VAL A 67 21.23 -1.46 9.20
C VAL A 67 20.58 -1.06 7.90
N GLN A 68 19.97 -2.02 7.22
CA GLN A 68 19.10 -1.79 6.07
C GLN A 68 17.67 -1.64 6.55
N VAL A 69 16.95 -0.64 6.02
CA VAL A 69 15.60 -0.27 6.49
C VAL A 69 14.71 0.18 5.34
N SER A 70 13.39 0.18 5.54
CA SER A 70 12.45 0.83 4.63
C SER A 70 12.60 2.35 4.69
N TYR A 71 12.91 2.99 3.56
CA TYR A 71 12.96 4.44 3.43
C TYR A 71 11.65 5.10 3.83
N GLN A 72 10.51 4.55 3.38
CA GLN A 72 9.19 5.09 3.68
C GLN A 72 8.92 5.17 5.18
N ARG A 73 9.35 4.16 5.94
CA ARG A 73 9.15 4.13 7.40
C ARG A 73 10.06 5.13 8.11
N PHE A 74 11.36 5.12 7.82
CA PHE A 74 12.37 5.84 8.60
C PHE A 74 12.73 7.23 8.07
N SER A 75 12.19 7.66 6.94
CA SER A 75 12.15 9.07 6.54
C SER A 75 11.09 9.89 7.30
N ASN A 76 10.24 9.24 8.07
CA ASN A 76 9.25 9.84 8.96
C ASN A 76 9.75 9.92 10.42
N PRO A 77 9.10 10.72 11.30
CA PRO A 77 9.47 10.80 12.70
C PRO A 77 9.43 9.42 13.38
N HIS A 78 10.51 9.09 14.10
CA HIS A 78 10.68 7.84 14.82
C HIS A 78 11.63 8.08 16.01
N THR A 79 11.70 7.13 16.93
CA THR A 79 12.61 7.12 18.05
C THR A 79 13.81 6.20 17.79
N TYR A 80 14.86 6.31 18.60
CA TYR A 80 15.98 5.39 18.52
C TYR A 80 15.57 3.95 18.88
N ASP A 81 14.61 3.80 19.81
CA ASP A 81 14.05 2.50 20.17
C ASP A 81 13.28 1.82 19.03
N ASP A 82 12.71 2.60 18.10
CA ASP A 82 12.07 2.05 16.89
C ASP A 82 13.06 1.35 15.96
N LEU A 83 14.36 1.71 16.04
CA LEU A 83 15.42 1.10 15.25
C LEU A 83 16.07 -0.09 15.96
N ILE A 84 16.35 0.08 17.26
CA ILE A 84 17.10 -0.92 18.05
C ILE A 84 16.16 -1.98 18.63
N GLY A 85 14.85 -1.70 18.71
CA GLY A 85 13.87 -2.52 19.41
C GLY A 85 14.11 -2.55 20.92
N GLN A 86 13.19 -3.14 21.67
CA GLN A 86 13.41 -3.35 23.11
C GLN A 86 14.55 -4.36 23.31
N LYS A 87 15.78 -3.85 23.39
CA LYS A 87 17.06 -4.51 23.78
C LYS A 87 17.48 -5.82 23.09
N GLU A 88 16.64 -6.50 22.31
CA GLU A 88 16.96 -7.82 21.72
C GLU A 88 16.70 -7.94 20.21
N THR A 89 16.06 -6.96 19.56
CA THR A 89 15.66 -7.07 18.16
C THR A 89 16.07 -5.84 17.35
N ILE A 90 17.34 -5.75 16.94
CA ILE A 90 17.72 -4.75 15.94
C ILE A 90 16.99 -5.06 14.63
N LEU A 91 16.30 -4.04 14.13
CA LEU A 91 15.60 -4.12 12.85
C LEU A 91 16.61 -4.03 11.70
N ASN A 92 16.89 -5.15 11.06
CA ASN A 92 17.52 -5.15 9.75
C ASN A 92 16.53 -5.76 8.75
N ASP A 93 16.03 -4.94 7.84
CA ASP A 93 15.13 -5.34 6.76
C ASP A 93 15.94 -5.57 5.49
N ARG A 94 16.18 -6.83 5.14
CA ARG A 94 16.95 -7.20 3.94
C ARG A 94 16.31 -6.74 2.62
N ASN A 95 15.04 -6.40 2.64
CA ASN A 95 14.31 -5.85 1.50
C ASN A 95 14.16 -4.32 1.58
N GLY A 96 14.74 -3.70 2.61
CA GLY A 96 14.73 -2.26 2.78
C GLY A 96 15.49 -1.55 1.64
N ASP A 97 15.00 -0.42 1.23
CA ASP A 97 15.55 0.39 0.14
C ASP A 97 16.44 1.55 0.61
N ALA A 98 16.74 1.62 1.91
CA ALA A 98 17.64 2.61 2.50
C ALA A 98 18.57 2.00 3.54
N MET A 99 19.71 2.67 3.77
CA MET A 99 20.61 2.36 4.87
C MET A 99 20.36 3.31 6.03
N TYR A 100 20.36 2.82 7.26
CA TYR A 100 20.33 3.66 8.44
C TYR A 100 21.67 3.57 9.19
N GLY A 101 22.33 4.71 9.32
CA GLY A 101 23.57 4.82 10.10
C GLY A 101 23.26 4.87 11.59
N LEU A 102 23.57 3.80 12.30
CA LEU A 102 23.37 3.70 13.74
C LEU A 102 24.45 4.47 14.50
N ASP A 103 25.70 4.28 14.10
CA ASP A 103 26.84 4.82 14.83
C ASP A 103 28.06 5.08 13.95
N VAL A 104 28.88 6.07 14.33
CA VAL A 104 30.22 6.31 13.79
C VAL A 104 31.13 6.79 14.91
N LEU A 105 32.14 6.00 15.24
CA LEU A 105 33.09 6.29 16.30
C LEU A 105 34.52 6.34 15.77
N ILE A 106 35.30 7.28 16.31
CA ILE A 106 36.76 7.36 16.09
C ILE A 106 37.43 7.48 17.44
N HIS A 107 38.45 6.65 17.63
CA HIS A 107 39.29 6.66 18.84
C HIS A 107 39.84 8.08 19.11
N PRO A 108 39.76 8.61 20.33
CA PRO A 108 40.14 10.00 20.65
C PRO A 108 41.53 10.41 20.15
N GLU A 109 42.53 9.55 20.25
CA GLU A 109 43.90 9.82 19.78
C GLU A 109 44.02 9.93 18.25
N TYR A 110 43.04 9.42 17.51
CA TYR A 110 42.99 9.46 16.05
C TYR A 110 42.09 10.56 15.51
N ARG A 111 41.51 11.40 16.39
CA ARG A 111 40.71 12.57 15.97
C ARG A 111 41.64 13.61 15.30
N GLY A 112 41.09 14.40 14.40
CA GLY A 112 41.85 15.40 13.63
C GLY A 112 42.40 14.87 12.28
N TYR A 113 42.53 13.57 12.10
CA TYR A 113 43.02 12.96 10.84
C TYR A 113 41.92 12.74 9.80
N ARG A 114 40.71 13.30 9.99
CA ARG A 114 39.52 13.16 9.09
C ARG A 114 39.07 11.73 8.84
N LEU A 115 39.35 10.81 9.76
CA LEU A 115 39.03 9.39 9.61
C LEU A 115 37.52 9.12 9.59
N GLY A 116 36.74 9.92 10.32
CA GLY A 116 35.27 9.85 10.24
C GLY A 116 34.75 10.05 8.82
N ARG A 117 35.35 10.98 8.05
CA ARG A 117 35.00 11.19 6.63
C ARG A 117 35.24 9.93 5.80
N ARG A 118 36.33 9.20 6.04
CA ARG A 118 36.63 7.95 5.32
C ARG A 118 35.56 6.88 5.59
N LEU A 119 35.05 6.79 6.82
CA LEU A 119 33.98 5.88 7.17
C LEU A 119 32.65 6.29 6.49
N TYR A 120 32.36 7.59 6.41
CA TYR A 120 31.19 8.09 5.69
C TYR A 120 31.26 7.80 4.18
N GLU A 121 32.42 7.99 3.56
CA GLU A 121 32.62 7.65 2.14
C GLU A 121 32.50 6.14 1.89
N ALA A 122 33.04 5.29 2.77
CA ALA A 122 32.85 3.85 2.67
C ALA A 122 31.37 3.45 2.76
N ARG A 123 30.62 4.09 3.67
CA ARG A 123 29.17 3.88 3.82
C ARG A 123 28.38 4.35 2.59
N LYS A 124 28.74 5.50 2.00
CA LYS A 124 28.14 6.00 0.75
C LYS A 124 28.42 5.04 -0.42
N GLU A 125 29.65 4.53 -0.52
CA GLU A 125 30.01 3.57 -1.55
C GLU A 125 29.22 2.26 -1.40
N LEU A 126 29.09 1.75 -0.18
CA LEU A 126 28.26 0.59 0.12
C LEU A 126 26.77 0.83 -0.28
N CYS A 127 26.24 2.01 0.03
CA CYS A 127 24.89 2.40 -0.36
C CYS A 127 24.70 2.37 -1.90
N ARG A 128 25.70 2.80 -2.67
CA ARG A 128 25.69 2.71 -4.14
C ARG A 128 25.74 1.26 -4.63
N GLN A 129 26.65 0.46 -4.06
CA GLN A 129 26.84 -0.95 -4.45
C GLN A 129 25.61 -1.81 -4.20
N HIS A 130 24.89 -1.54 -3.12
CA HIS A 130 23.63 -2.20 -2.78
C HIS A 130 22.39 -1.55 -3.45
N ASN A 131 22.60 -0.58 -4.34
CA ASN A 131 21.52 0.17 -4.97
C ASN A 131 20.47 0.70 -3.96
N LEU A 132 20.93 1.21 -2.82
CA LEU A 132 20.03 1.79 -1.82
C LEU A 132 19.75 3.26 -2.13
N ARG A 133 18.52 3.69 -1.89
CA ARG A 133 18.00 5.02 -2.21
C ARG A 133 18.69 6.16 -1.46
N ALA A 134 19.00 5.92 -0.19
CA ALA A 134 19.54 6.94 0.69
C ALA A 134 20.28 6.32 1.89
N ILE A 135 21.09 7.15 2.57
CA ILE A 135 21.53 6.90 3.92
C ILE A 135 20.78 7.85 4.84
N LEU A 136 20.06 7.29 5.82
CA LEU A 136 19.39 8.01 6.89
C LEU A 136 20.23 7.94 8.17
N ALA A 137 20.14 8.92 9.04
CA ALA A 137 20.75 8.90 10.37
C ALA A 137 20.01 9.84 11.34
N GLY A 138 19.90 9.43 12.59
CA GLY A 138 19.49 10.30 13.69
C GLY A 138 20.72 10.98 14.29
N GLY A 139 20.96 12.24 13.94
CA GLY A 139 22.10 13.02 14.44
C GLY A 139 21.78 13.69 15.76
N ARG A 140 22.56 13.39 16.82
CA ARG A 140 22.50 14.11 18.08
C ARG A 140 22.96 15.57 17.89
N ILE A 141 22.51 16.46 18.77
CA ILE A 141 22.87 17.88 18.79
C ILE A 141 23.44 18.25 20.19
N PRO A 142 24.61 17.68 20.57
CA PRO A 142 25.08 17.69 21.95
C PRO A 142 25.45 19.07 22.51
N SER A 143 25.60 20.08 21.68
CA SER A 143 25.83 21.45 22.16
C SER A 143 24.52 22.24 22.35
N TYR A 144 23.34 21.63 22.09
CA TYR A 144 22.06 22.32 22.21
C TYR A 144 21.79 22.76 23.66
N HIS A 145 22.10 21.95 24.67
CA HIS A 145 21.88 22.31 26.08
C HIS A 145 22.58 23.62 26.52
N GLU A 146 23.64 24.04 25.81
CA GLU A 146 24.32 25.31 26.09
C GLU A 146 23.54 26.52 25.55
N HIS A 147 22.52 26.28 24.71
CA HIS A 147 21.75 27.31 24.01
C HIS A 147 20.23 27.18 24.21
N SER A 148 19.78 26.16 24.92
CA SER A 148 18.35 25.85 25.06
C SER A 148 17.52 26.90 25.81
N ASP A 149 18.18 27.70 26.67
CA ASP A 149 17.54 28.84 27.34
C ASP A 149 17.24 30.01 26.38
N GLU A 150 17.96 30.12 25.26
CA GLU A 150 17.88 31.27 24.33
C GLU A 150 17.26 30.88 22.98
N LEU A 151 17.42 29.64 22.53
CA LEU A 151 17.04 29.17 21.20
C LEU A 151 16.14 27.93 21.29
N SER A 152 15.07 27.92 20.53
CA SER A 152 14.34 26.67 20.27
C SER A 152 15.20 25.70 19.45
N PRO A 153 14.91 24.38 19.48
CA PRO A 153 15.69 23.41 18.69
C PRO A 153 15.75 23.74 17.19
N ALA A 154 14.69 24.33 16.63
CA ALA A 154 14.65 24.72 15.22
C ALA A 154 15.56 25.94 14.93
N GLU A 155 15.55 26.95 15.80
CA GLU A 155 16.43 28.13 15.69
C GLU A 155 17.90 27.73 15.88
N TYR A 156 18.18 26.81 16.80
CA TYR A 156 19.52 26.25 16.98
C TYR A 156 20.02 25.55 15.70
N LEU A 157 19.21 24.73 15.07
CA LEU A 157 19.55 24.08 13.80
C LEU A 157 19.90 25.07 12.71
N GLU A 158 19.09 26.14 12.55
CA GLU A 158 19.39 27.19 11.56
C GLU A 158 20.68 27.94 11.90
N ALA A 159 20.94 28.23 13.19
CA ALA A 159 22.19 28.88 13.61
C ALA A 159 23.42 28.01 13.31
N VAL A 160 23.32 26.66 13.44
CA VAL A 160 24.39 25.74 13.06
C VAL A 160 24.57 25.69 11.53
N ARG A 161 23.47 25.65 10.77
CA ARG A 161 23.49 25.68 9.27
C ARG A 161 24.13 26.96 8.76
N GLU A 162 23.82 28.10 9.38
CA GLU A 162 24.41 29.40 9.06
C GLU A 162 25.84 29.58 9.61
N ARG A 163 26.38 28.57 10.31
CA ARG A 163 27.72 28.58 10.95
C ARG A 163 27.88 29.65 12.03
N LYS A 164 26.81 30.10 12.65
CA LYS A 164 26.81 30.98 13.82
C LYS A 164 27.12 30.25 15.09
N ILE A 165 26.73 28.98 15.16
CA ILE A 165 27.03 28.05 16.27
C ILE A 165 27.75 26.83 15.67
N TYR A 166 28.72 26.29 16.40
CA TYR A 166 29.39 25.06 16.04
C TYR A 166 28.89 23.92 16.91
N ASP A 167 28.19 22.97 16.29
CA ASP A 167 27.86 21.68 16.92
C ASP A 167 28.78 20.60 16.33
N PRO A 168 29.52 19.84 17.17
CA PRO A 168 30.54 18.92 16.65
C PRO A 168 29.98 17.77 15.82
N ILE A 169 28.78 17.29 16.11
CA ILE A 169 28.15 16.18 15.40
C ILE A 169 27.40 16.70 14.15
N LEU A 170 26.49 17.65 14.32
CA LEU A 170 25.72 18.18 13.22
C LEU A 170 26.59 18.88 12.17
N SER A 171 27.57 19.69 12.59
CA SER A 171 28.50 20.36 11.66
C SER A 171 29.32 19.35 10.85
N PHE A 172 29.74 18.25 11.50
CA PHE A 172 30.47 17.17 10.83
C PHE A 172 29.57 16.46 9.80
N GLN A 173 28.32 16.14 10.13
CA GLN A 173 27.38 15.48 9.24
C GLN A 173 27.03 16.34 8.02
N LEU A 174 26.76 17.64 8.22
CA LEU A 174 26.53 18.61 7.14
C LEU A 174 27.76 18.74 6.22
N SER A 175 28.98 18.69 6.78
CA SER A 175 30.25 18.73 6.00
C SER A 175 30.51 17.45 5.18
N ASN A 176 29.76 16.39 5.42
CA ASN A 176 29.76 15.13 4.68
C ASN A 176 28.52 14.98 3.78
N ASP A 177 27.97 16.08 3.29
CA ASP A 177 26.86 16.15 2.33
C ASP A 177 25.52 15.59 2.82
N PHE A 178 25.36 15.41 4.13
CA PHE A 178 24.05 15.10 4.71
C PHE A 178 23.21 16.36 4.83
N GLN A 179 21.91 16.22 4.62
CA GLN A 179 20.93 17.29 4.77
C GLN A 179 19.99 16.99 5.93
N VAL A 180 19.69 17.99 6.73
CA VAL A 180 18.65 17.85 7.76
C VAL A 180 17.29 17.91 7.08
N THR A 181 16.51 16.83 7.22
CA THR A 181 15.15 16.75 6.67
C THR A 181 14.10 17.07 7.74
N ARG A 182 14.36 16.71 8.98
CA ARG A 182 13.39 16.91 10.08
C ARG A 182 14.13 17.05 11.42
N LEU A 183 13.41 17.62 12.40
CA LEU A 183 13.75 17.55 13.82
C LEU A 183 12.98 16.37 14.45
N LEU A 184 13.69 15.48 15.14
CA LEU A 184 13.13 14.36 15.89
C LEU A 184 13.00 14.75 17.36
N LYS A 185 11.80 14.59 17.92
CA LYS A 185 11.52 14.81 19.35
C LYS A 185 11.58 13.47 20.08
N SER A 186 12.11 13.49 21.31
CA SER A 186 12.24 12.27 22.13
C SER A 186 12.94 11.12 21.40
N TYR A 187 13.89 11.46 20.53
CA TYR A 187 14.64 10.46 19.76
C TYR A 187 15.50 9.58 20.65
N LEU A 188 16.22 10.20 21.58
CA LEU A 188 17.02 9.56 22.62
C LEU A 188 16.74 10.30 23.93
N PRO A 189 15.69 9.93 24.70
CA PRO A 189 15.26 10.69 25.87
C PRO A 189 16.32 10.81 26.97
N GLU A 190 17.26 9.87 27.04
CA GLU A 190 18.34 9.83 28.04
C GLU A 190 19.52 10.77 27.67
N ASP A 191 19.51 11.38 26.47
CA ASP A 191 20.55 12.31 26.04
C ASP A 191 20.28 13.73 26.57
N GLU A 192 20.75 14.00 27.77
CA GLU A 192 20.62 15.31 28.44
C GLU A 192 21.25 16.45 27.62
N LYS A 193 22.36 16.20 26.92
CA LYS A 193 23.07 17.21 26.12
C LYS A 193 22.33 17.67 24.89
N SER A 194 21.48 16.81 24.33
CA SER A 194 20.60 17.14 23.21
C SER A 194 19.14 17.39 23.66
N GLU A 195 18.88 17.34 24.99
CA GLU A 195 17.52 17.44 25.57
C GLU A 195 16.52 16.47 24.91
N GLY A 196 16.99 15.28 24.52
CA GLY A 196 16.18 14.26 23.83
C GLY A 196 15.90 14.56 22.36
N TYR A 197 16.39 15.68 21.81
CA TYR A 197 16.23 16.01 20.39
C TYR A 197 17.33 15.39 19.53
N ALA A 198 16.97 15.12 18.27
CA ALA A 198 17.93 14.77 17.22
C ALA A 198 17.50 15.34 15.88
N THR A 199 18.40 15.35 14.92
CA THR A 199 18.11 15.69 13.52
C THR A 199 17.97 14.42 12.71
N LEU A 200 16.91 14.28 11.92
CA LEU A 200 16.86 13.30 10.85
C LEU A 200 17.67 13.82 9.68
N LEU A 201 18.74 13.13 9.40
CA LEU A 201 19.69 13.45 8.34
C LEU A 201 19.53 12.47 7.18
N GLU A 202 19.67 12.97 5.98
CA GLU A 202 19.59 12.20 4.74
C GLU A 202 20.76 12.54 3.83
N TRP A 203 21.41 11.51 3.31
CA TRP A 203 22.25 11.59 2.13
C TRP A 203 21.59 10.80 1.00
N LYS A 204 21.29 11.44 -0.14
CA LYS A 204 20.63 10.81 -1.28
C LYS A 204 21.63 10.16 -2.22
N ASN A 205 21.37 8.91 -2.56
CA ASN A 205 22.09 8.24 -3.63
C ASN A 205 21.52 8.68 -4.98
N ILE A 206 22.20 9.60 -5.66
CA ILE A 206 21.76 10.10 -6.98
C ILE A 206 21.86 9.04 -8.09
N PHE A 207 22.53 7.90 -7.82
CA PHE A 207 22.65 6.77 -8.75
C PHE A 207 21.67 5.65 -8.40
N PHE A 208 20.75 5.88 -7.48
CA PHE A 208 19.73 4.91 -7.13
C PHE A 208 18.82 4.67 -8.35
N GLU A 209 18.83 3.44 -8.81
CA GLU A 209 17.89 2.96 -9.81
C GLU A 209 16.86 2.09 -9.08
N PRO A 210 15.59 2.53 -8.98
CA PRO A 210 14.54 1.66 -8.43
C PRO A 210 14.57 0.34 -9.19
N GLU A 211 14.58 -0.78 -8.49
CA GLU A 211 14.44 -2.07 -9.14
C GLU A 211 13.08 -2.11 -9.86
N THR A 212 13.08 -1.63 -11.09
CA THR A 212 12.00 -1.87 -12.03
C THR A 212 12.17 -3.28 -12.57
N THR A 213 11.75 -4.26 -11.81
CA THR A 213 11.35 -5.51 -12.44
C THR A 213 10.16 -5.15 -13.31
N VAL A 214 10.33 -5.20 -14.62
CA VAL A 214 9.28 -4.93 -15.63
C VAL A 214 8.01 -5.77 -15.36
N ILE A 215 8.11 -6.76 -14.49
CA ILE A 215 7.06 -7.71 -14.10
C ILE A 215 6.45 -7.41 -12.73
N GLU A 216 7.12 -6.65 -11.81
CA GLU A 216 6.65 -6.42 -10.45
C GLU A 216 6.38 -4.95 -10.09
N SER A 217 6.67 -3.99 -10.98
CA SER A 217 6.26 -2.62 -10.75
C SER A 217 4.72 -2.53 -10.88
N ARG A 218 4.02 -2.28 -9.78
CA ARG A 218 2.59 -1.98 -9.83
C ARG A 218 2.37 -0.89 -10.87
N LYS A 219 1.47 -1.17 -11.79
CA LYS A 219 1.07 -0.22 -12.81
C LYS A 219 0.49 1.03 -12.12
N THR A 220 0.94 2.20 -12.51
CA THR A 220 0.44 3.47 -11.94
C THR A 220 -0.67 4.07 -12.79
N GLN A 221 -0.69 3.77 -14.08
CA GLN A 221 -1.76 4.13 -15.01
C GLN A 221 -2.60 2.88 -15.30
N VAL A 222 -3.83 2.86 -14.81
CA VAL A 222 -4.72 1.70 -14.85
C VAL A 222 -5.92 2.00 -15.73
N ARG A 223 -6.17 1.18 -16.74
CA ARG A 223 -7.35 1.30 -17.59
C ARG A 223 -8.42 0.32 -17.19
N ILE A 224 -9.65 0.84 -17.02
CA ILE A 224 -10.84 0.07 -16.68
C ILE A 224 -11.75 -0.02 -17.91
N GLY A 225 -12.28 -1.22 -18.19
CA GLY A 225 -13.39 -1.43 -19.10
C GLY A 225 -14.62 -1.90 -18.33
N ALA A 226 -15.64 -1.05 -18.19
CA ALA A 226 -16.91 -1.41 -17.56
C ALA A 226 -17.96 -1.75 -18.62
N ILE A 227 -18.52 -2.95 -18.53
CA ILE A 227 -19.46 -3.50 -19.50
C ILE A 227 -20.89 -3.25 -19.01
N GLN A 228 -21.54 -2.17 -19.48
CA GLN A 228 -22.97 -1.98 -19.26
C GLN A 228 -23.72 -3.00 -20.09
N TRP A 229 -24.16 -4.05 -19.42
CA TRP A 229 -24.65 -5.28 -20.00
C TRP A 229 -26.13 -5.17 -20.28
N GLN A 230 -26.54 -5.54 -21.49
CA GLN A 230 -27.97 -5.68 -21.80
C GLN A 230 -28.45 -7.09 -21.50
N MET A 231 -29.39 -7.20 -20.59
CA MET A 231 -30.15 -8.45 -20.37
C MET A 231 -30.95 -8.82 -21.59
N ARG A 232 -30.79 -10.04 -22.06
CA ARG A 232 -31.51 -10.61 -23.22
C ARG A 232 -31.70 -12.11 -23.06
N GLU A 233 -32.70 -12.67 -23.73
CA GLU A 233 -32.89 -14.11 -23.79
C GLU A 233 -31.67 -14.81 -24.37
N VAL A 234 -31.38 -15.99 -23.86
CA VAL A 234 -30.35 -16.89 -24.35
C VAL A 234 -30.87 -18.32 -24.44
N GLU A 235 -30.35 -19.07 -25.40
CA GLU A 235 -30.78 -20.46 -25.63
C GLU A 235 -29.91 -21.46 -24.85
N SER A 236 -28.73 -21.05 -24.40
CA SER A 236 -27.78 -21.91 -23.69
C SER A 236 -26.74 -21.13 -22.89
N VAL A 237 -26.06 -21.84 -21.99
CA VAL A 237 -24.87 -21.31 -21.26
C VAL A 237 -23.72 -20.96 -22.22
N ASP A 238 -23.55 -21.78 -23.29
CA ASP A 238 -22.51 -21.54 -24.30
C ASP A 238 -22.72 -20.25 -25.07
N GLU A 239 -23.97 -19.91 -25.34
CA GLU A 239 -24.32 -18.63 -25.98
C GLU A 239 -23.99 -17.45 -25.08
N LEU A 240 -24.34 -17.53 -23.80
CA LEU A 240 -24.03 -16.48 -22.84
C LEU A 240 -22.53 -16.32 -22.65
N LEU A 241 -21.76 -17.41 -22.53
CA LEU A 241 -20.32 -17.40 -22.44
C LEU A 241 -19.65 -16.76 -23.66
N LYS A 242 -20.15 -17.02 -24.86
CA LYS A 242 -19.66 -16.35 -26.09
C LYS A 242 -19.93 -14.84 -26.07
N GLN A 243 -21.05 -14.40 -25.50
CA GLN A 243 -21.34 -12.98 -25.35
C GLN A 243 -20.34 -12.35 -24.32
N VAL A 244 -20.09 -13.02 -23.19
CA VAL A 244 -19.10 -12.57 -22.20
C VAL A 244 -17.73 -12.47 -22.85
N GLU A 245 -17.28 -13.52 -23.56
CA GLU A 245 -16.00 -13.56 -24.24
C GLU A 245 -15.83 -12.41 -25.25
N TYR A 246 -16.87 -12.13 -26.06
CA TYR A 246 -16.87 -11.00 -27.00
C TYR A 246 -16.58 -9.66 -26.32
N PHE A 247 -17.20 -9.40 -25.16
CA PHE A 247 -16.95 -8.16 -24.42
C PHE A 247 -15.59 -8.14 -23.74
N VAL A 248 -15.13 -9.27 -23.19
CA VAL A 248 -13.79 -9.39 -22.58
C VAL A 248 -12.71 -9.16 -23.62
N ASP A 249 -12.83 -9.78 -24.81
CA ASP A 249 -11.94 -9.58 -25.95
C ASP A 249 -11.87 -8.09 -26.35
N ALA A 250 -13.04 -7.46 -26.55
CA ALA A 250 -13.11 -6.04 -26.87
C ALA A 250 -12.46 -5.16 -25.82
N VAL A 251 -12.67 -5.42 -24.52
CA VAL A 251 -12.03 -4.68 -23.42
C VAL A 251 -10.51 -4.88 -23.41
N SER A 252 -10.05 -6.10 -23.68
CA SER A 252 -8.63 -6.43 -23.77
C SER A 252 -7.94 -5.73 -24.95
N ASP A 253 -8.59 -5.66 -26.11
CA ASP A 253 -8.05 -4.97 -27.30
C ASP A 253 -7.73 -3.49 -27.03
N TYR A 254 -8.51 -2.83 -26.16
CA TYR A 254 -8.24 -1.48 -25.68
C TYR A 254 -7.17 -1.41 -24.59
N LYS A 255 -6.46 -2.52 -24.32
CA LYS A 255 -5.36 -2.61 -23.35
C LYS A 255 -5.80 -2.27 -21.92
N SER A 256 -7.01 -2.67 -21.56
CA SER A 256 -7.52 -2.48 -20.22
C SER A 256 -6.88 -3.45 -19.23
N ASP A 257 -6.76 -3.02 -17.98
CA ASP A 257 -6.23 -3.81 -16.87
C ASP A 257 -7.32 -4.60 -16.16
N PHE A 258 -8.53 -4.02 -16.17
CA PHE A 258 -9.71 -4.66 -15.60
C PHE A 258 -10.90 -4.61 -16.56
N ALA A 259 -11.61 -5.72 -16.63
CA ALA A 259 -12.98 -5.79 -17.13
C ALA A 259 -13.92 -6.02 -15.94
N ILE A 260 -15.07 -5.36 -15.93
CA ILE A 260 -16.11 -5.60 -14.93
C ILE A 260 -17.46 -5.82 -15.60
N LEU A 261 -18.17 -6.89 -15.16
CA LEU A 261 -19.56 -7.19 -15.49
C LEU A 261 -20.49 -6.78 -14.33
N PRO A 262 -21.80 -6.64 -14.56
CA PRO A 262 -22.75 -6.27 -13.51
C PRO A 262 -23.17 -7.44 -12.61
N GLU A 263 -23.88 -7.11 -11.54
CA GLU A 263 -24.54 -8.09 -10.67
C GLU A 263 -25.55 -8.94 -11.46
N PHE A 264 -25.54 -10.26 -11.23
CA PHE A 264 -26.41 -11.23 -11.88
C PHE A 264 -26.44 -11.13 -13.42
N PHE A 265 -25.34 -10.81 -14.07
CA PHE A 265 -25.23 -10.75 -15.53
C PHE A 265 -25.69 -12.05 -16.20
N ASN A 266 -25.68 -13.17 -15.47
CA ASN A 266 -26.07 -14.51 -15.92
C ASN A 266 -27.56 -14.82 -15.69
N ALA A 267 -28.33 -13.86 -15.16
CA ALA A 267 -29.80 -14.03 -14.94
C ALA A 267 -30.62 -14.48 -16.17
N PRO A 268 -30.22 -14.18 -17.42
CA PRO A 268 -30.91 -14.74 -18.58
C PRO A 268 -31.07 -16.26 -18.56
N LEU A 269 -30.14 -16.99 -17.94
CA LEU A 269 -30.24 -18.45 -17.82
C LEU A 269 -31.40 -18.93 -16.91
N MET A 270 -31.96 -18.06 -16.07
CA MET A 270 -33.15 -18.39 -15.28
C MET A 270 -34.34 -18.71 -16.19
N GLY A 271 -34.41 -18.11 -17.40
CA GLY A 271 -35.40 -18.45 -18.41
C GLY A 271 -35.34 -19.88 -18.93
N LEU A 272 -34.22 -20.59 -18.71
CA LEU A 272 -34.04 -22.00 -19.05
C LEU A 272 -34.39 -22.93 -17.88
N SER A 273 -34.80 -22.41 -16.72
CA SER A 273 -35.17 -23.21 -15.56
C SER A 273 -36.44 -24.05 -15.90
N PRO A 274 -36.46 -25.34 -15.50
CA PRO A 274 -37.63 -26.19 -15.68
C PRO A 274 -38.89 -25.69 -14.94
N ASP A 275 -38.67 -24.99 -13.81
CA ASP A 275 -39.73 -24.35 -13.03
C ASP A 275 -39.43 -22.87 -12.86
N GLN A 276 -39.93 -22.08 -13.80
CA GLN A 276 -39.74 -20.62 -13.81
C GLN A 276 -40.63 -19.90 -12.78
N SER A 277 -41.68 -20.55 -12.28
CA SER A 277 -42.59 -19.97 -11.28
C SER A 277 -42.03 -20.02 -9.86
N ASN A 278 -41.05 -20.89 -9.60
CA ASN A 278 -40.38 -21.03 -8.31
C ASN A 278 -39.05 -20.28 -8.32
N GLN A 279 -39.06 -19.06 -7.80
CA GLN A 279 -37.88 -18.20 -7.79
C GLN A 279 -36.69 -18.80 -7.04
N THR A 280 -36.91 -19.53 -5.96
CA THR A 280 -35.84 -20.22 -5.22
C THR A 280 -35.20 -21.32 -6.05
N GLU A 281 -35.99 -22.11 -6.78
CA GLU A 281 -35.47 -23.16 -7.68
C GLU A 281 -34.76 -22.54 -8.89
N ALA A 282 -35.27 -21.42 -9.43
CA ALA A 282 -34.60 -20.70 -10.52
C ALA A 282 -33.21 -20.16 -10.10
N ILE A 283 -33.05 -19.66 -8.87
CA ILE A 283 -31.73 -19.25 -8.32
C ILE A 283 -30.79 -20.46 -8.10
N ARG A 284 -31.30 -21.59 -7.58
CA ARG A 284 -30.52 -22.83 -7.45
C ARG A 284 -30.11 -23.38 -8.81
N PHE A 285 -31.00 -23.34 -9.80
CA PHE A 285 -30.67 -23.68 -11.17
C PHE A 285 -29.55 -22.77 -11.73
N LEU A 286 -29.69 -21.45 -11.55
CA LEU A 286 -28.67 -20.49 -11.98
C LEU A 286 -27.33 -20.74 -11.29
N ALA A 287 -27.32 -21.05 -10.00
CA ALA A 287 -26.13 -21.36 -9.23
C ALA A 287 -25.38 -22.61 -9.73
N SER A 288 -26.07 -23.55 -10.37
CA SER A 288 -25.45 -24.76 -10.93
C SER A 288 -24.44 -24.46 -12.04
N PHE A 289 -24.47 -23.27 -12.63
CA PHE A 289 -23.55 -22.86 -13.70
C PHE A 289 -22.35 -22.05 -13.16
N THR A 290 -22.36 -21.65 -11.91
CA THR A 290 -21.39 -20.69 -11.35
C THR A 290 -19.95 -21.19 -11.42
N GLU A 291 -19.69 -22.44 -11.09
CA GLU A 291 -18.33 -23.02 -11.19
C GLU A 291 -17.84 -23.08 -12.66
N ARG A 292 -18.74 -23.27 -13.61
CA ARG A 292 -18.41 -23.18 -15.03
C ARG A 292 -18.03 -21.76 -15.44
N PHE A 293 -18.81 -20.76 -15.05
CA PHE A 293 -18.48 -19.35 -15.31
C PHE A 293 -17.16 -18.96 -14.69
N LYS A 294 -16.92 -19.32 -13.44
CA LYS A 294 -15.65 -19.08 -12.74
C LYS A 294 -14.46 -19.67 -13.52
N THR A 295 -14.58 -20.90 -13.99
CA THR A 295 -13.52 -21.58 -14.73
C THR A 295 -13.27 -20.91 -16.09
N GLU A 296 -14.29 -20.66 -16.87
CA GLU A 296 -14.20 -20.05 -18.21
C GLU A 296 -13.67 -18.61 -18.12
N MET A 297 -14.17 -17.81 -17.16
CA MET A 297 -13.72 -16.42 -16.99
C MET A 297 -12.30 -16.34 -16.45
N SER A 298 -11.85 -17.31 -15.62
CA SER A 298 -10.45 -17.42 -15.23
C SER A 298 -9.54 -17.75 -16.42
N GLN A 299 -9.99 -18.61 -17.34
CA GLN A 299 -9.25 -18.89 -18.58
C GLN A 299 -9.22 -17.67 -19.51
N MET A 300 -10.35 -16.94 -19.62
CA MET A 300 -10.39 -15.68 -20.37
C MET A 300 -9.42 -14.65 -19.77
N ALA A 301 -9.36 -14.51 -18.44
CA ALA A 301 -8.44 -13.58 -17.77
C ALA A 301 -6.97 -13.83 -18.18
N VAL A 302 -6.55 -15.08 -18.24
CA VAL A 302 -5.22 -15.46 -18.69
C VAL A 302 -5.04 -15.24 -20.19
N SER A 303 -6.00 -15.73 -21.02
CA SER A 303 -5.88 -15.72 -22.49
C SER A 303 -5.88 -14.31 -23.05
N TYR A 304 -6.68 -13.42 -22.49
CA TYR A 304 -6.82 -12.03 -22.89
C TYR A 304 -5.93 -11.07 -22.08
N ASN A 305 -5.10 -11.60 -21.15
CA ASN A 305 -4.17 -10.83 -20.30
C ASN A 305 -4.86 -9.66 -19.57
N ILE A 306 -5.99 -9.91 -18.92
CA ILE A 306 -6.83 -8.92 -18.25
C ILE A 306 -7.34 -9.45 -16.90
N ASN A 307 -7.43 -8.60 -15.87
CA ASN A 307 -8.11 -8.97 -14.64
C ASN A 307 -9.63 -8.81 -14.84
N ILE A 308 -10.43 -9.80 -14.46
CA ILE A 308 -11.89 -9.79 -14.64
C ILE A 308 -12.56 -9.78 -13.27
N ILE A 309 -13.35 -8.72 -13.02
CA ILE A 309 -14.38 -8.72 -11.98
C ILE A 309 -15.64 -9.31 -12.61
N THR A 310 -16.03 -10.50 -12.19
CA THR A 310 -17.07 -11.29 -12.85
C THR A 310 -18.49 -10.73 -12.69
N GLY A 311 -18.62 -9.50 -12.17
CA GLY A 311 -19.93 -9.05 -11.70
C GLY A 311 -20.32 -9.80 -10.44
N SER A 312 -21.52 -10.38 -10.43
CA SER A 312 -21.82 -11.38 -9.41
C SER A 312 -22.81 -12.44 -9.92
N MET A 313 -22.89 -13.55 -9.22
CA MET A 313 -23.77 -14.68 -9.55
C MET A 313 -24.10 -15.48 -8.28
N PRO A 314 -25.20 -16.27 -8.28
CA PRO A 314 -25.52 -17.09 -7.12
C PRO A 314 -24.61 -18.32 -7.04
N ILE A 315 -24.26 -18.73 -5.84
CA ILE A 315 -23.55 -19.99 -5.56
C ILE A 315 -24.25 -20.74 -4.46
N MET A 316 -24.24 -22.08 -4.54
CA MET A 316 -24.69 -22.95 -3.45
C MET A 316 -23.47 -23.46 -2.67
N GLU A 317 -23.47 -23.22 -1.36
CA GLU A 317 -22.58 -23.91 -0.41
C GLU A 317 -23.45 -24.74 0.50
N ASP A 318 -23.33 -26.03 0.38
CA ASP A 318 -24.28 -27.01 0.96
C ASP A 318 -25.72 -26.66 0.55
N GLU A 319 -26.58 -26.33 1.51
CA GLU A 319 -27.99 -25.95 1.26
C GLU A 319 -28.22 -24.43 1.23
N THR A 320 -27.14 -23.62 1.33
CA THR A 320 -27.23 -22.18 1.46
C THR A 320 -26.83 -21.49 0.17
N ALA A 321 -27.69 -20.57 -0.29
CA ALA A 321 -27.41 -19.72 -1.46
C ALA A 321 -26.70 -18.42 -1.02
N TYR A 322 -25.66 -18.04 -1.75
CA TYR A 322 -24.96 -16.76 -1.62
C TYR A 322 -24.92 -16.04 -2.97
N ASN A 323 -24.80 -14.71 -2.93
CA ASN A 323 -24.46 -13.90 -4.09
C ASN A 323 -22.96 -13.60 -4.03
N ILE A 324 -22.18 -14.02 -5.04
CA ILE A 324 -20.72 -14.01 -5.03
C ILE A 324 -20.14 -13.33 -6.26
N SER A 325 -19.09 -12.54 -6.08
CA SER A 325 -18.24 -11.98 -7.14
C SER A 325 -16.89 -12.65 -7.10
N PHE A 326 -16.32 -12.96 -8.27
CA PHE A 326 -14.94 -13.43 -8.38
C PHE A 326 -14.05 -12.34 -9.00
N LEU A 327 -12.82 -12.27 -8.52
CA LEU A 327 -11.71 -11.61 -9.16
C LEU A 327 -10.85 -12.67 -9.85
N CYS A 328 -10.99 -12.82 -11.16
CA CYS A 328 -10.12 -13.68 -11.96
C CYS A 328 -8.93 -12.85 -12.43
N ARG A 329 -7.73 -13.10 -11.88
CA ARG A 329 -6.54 -12.36 -12.27
C ARG A 329 -5.91 -12.93 -13.54
N ARG A 330 -5.19 -12.09 -14.26
CA ARG A 330 -4.47 -12.48 -15.50
C ARG A 330 -3.32 -13.49 -15.28
N ASP A 331 -2.92 -13.72 -14.03
CA ASP A 331 -1.98 -14.77 -13.65
C ASP A 331 -2.64 -16.14 -13.42
N GLY A 332 -3.96 -16.23 -13.55
CA GLY A 332 -4.77 -17.44 -13.35
C GLY A 332 -5.25 -17.65 -11.92
N THR A 333 -4.88 -16.79 -10.97
CA THR A 333 -5.42 -16.86 -9.61
C THR A 333 -6.84 -16.31 -9.55
N VAL A 334 -7.67 -16.87 -8.67
CA VAL A 334 -9.06 -16.47 -8.48
C VAL A 334 -9.32 -16.23 -7.01
N GLU A 335 -9.88 -15.06 -6.71
CA GLU A 335 -10.35 -14.68 -5.38
C GLU A 335 -11.85 -14.41 -5.41
N GLU A 336 -12.47 -14.33 -4.23
CA GLU A 336 -13.92 -14.21 -4.13
C GLU A 336 -14.36 -13.22 -3.06
N GLN A 337 -15.50 -12.56 -3.30
CA GLN A 337 -16.19 -11.72 -2.34
C GLN A 337 -17.69 -12.03 -2.37
N LYS A 338 -18.22 -12.49 -1.24
CA LYS A 338 -19.67 -12.67 -1.06
C LYS A 338 -20.32 -11.34 -0.71
N LYS A 339 -21.53 -11.13 -1.23
CA LYS A 339 -22.38 -10.00 -0.82
C LYS A 339 -22.70 -10.09 0.67
N ILE A 340 -22.51 -9.01 1.38
CA ILE A 340 -22.66 -8.97 2.85
C ILE A 340 -24.10 -8.59 3.22
N HIS A 341 -24.60 -7.51 2.64
CA HIS A 341 -25.96 -7.02 2.91
C HIS A 341 -26.92 -7.48 1.83
N ILE A 342 -27.86 -8.32 2.23
CA ILE A 342 -28.85 -8.92 1.35
C ILE A 342 -30.11 -8.07 1.34
N THR A 343 -30.59 -7.71 0.14
CA THR A 343 -31.82 -6.94 -0.02
C THR A 343 -33.03 -7.73 0.49
N PRO A 344 -34.13 -7.05 0.88
CA PRO A 344 -35.35 -7.73 1.31
C PRO A 344 -35.91 -8.71 0.28
N HIS A 345 -35.77 -8.42 -1.02
CA HIS A 345 -36.18 -9.30 -2.11
C HIS A 345 -35.33 -10.56 -2.19
N GLU A 346 -33.99 -10.43 -2.27
CA GLU A 346 -33.05 -11.56 -2.29
C GLU A 346 -33.27 -12.49 -1.08
N ARG A 347 -33.52 -11.90 0.09
CA ARG A 347 -33.75 -12.68 1.33
C ARG A 347 -35.07 -13.44 1.33
N ARG A 348 -36.14 -12.79 0.88
CA ARG A 348 -37.49 -13.35 0.94
C ARG A 348 -37.78 -14.34 -0.18
N ASP A 349 -37.44 -13.96 -1.42
CA ASP A 349 -37.87 -14.65 -2.61
C ASP A 349 -36.79 -15.61 -3.16
N TRP A 350 -35.52 -15.29 -2.99
CA TRP A 350 -34.39 -16.10 -3.44
C TRP A 350 -33.71 -16.86 -2.32
N VAL A 351 -34.02 -16.56 -1.05
CA VAL A 351 -33.48 -17.19 0.14
C VAL A 351 -31.92 -17.10 0.21
N ILE A 352 -31.38 -16.01 -0.34
CA ILE A 352 -29.94 -15.74 -0.32
C ILE A 352 -29.52 -15.27 1.07
N GLN A 353 -28.37 -15.73 1.55
CA GLN A 353 -27.76 -15.31 2.79
C GLN A 353 -26.55 -14.40 2.55
N GLY A 354 -26.24 -13.55 3.55
CA GLY A 354 -25.09 -12.64 3.53
C GLY A 354 -23.79 -13.36 3.88
N GLY A 355 -22.73 -12.95 3.21
CA GLY A 355 -21.35 -13.31 3.60
C GLY A 355 -20.93 -12.64 4.90
N ASN A 356 -19.81 -13.09 5.45
CA ASN A 356 -19.25 -12.62 6.72
C ASN A 356 -17.78 -12.21 6.61
N GLU A 357 -17.26 -12.06 5.41
CA GLU A 357 -15.88 -11.66 5.14
C GLU A 357 -15.86 -10.40 4.27
N LEU A 358 -14.89 -9.53 4.54
CA LEU A 358 -14.62 -8.33 3.75
C LEU A 358 -13.15 -8.38 3.32
N ARG A 359 -12.90 -8.20 2.00
CA ARG A 359 -11.56 -8.45 1.43
C ARG A 359 -11.05 -7.28 0.62
N VAL A 360 -9.75 -7.00 0.76
CA VAL A 360 -8.96 -6.19 -0.17
C VAL A 360 -8.01 -7.13 -0.89
N PHE A 361 -7.97 -7.04 -2.22
CA PHE A 361 -7.20 -7.89 -3.09
C PHE A 361 -6.02 -7.13 -3.68
N ASP A 362 -4.82 -7.68 -3.56
CA ASP A 362 -3.64 -7.19 -4.25
C ASP A 362 -3.65 -7.66 -5.71
N THR A 363 -3.41 -6.73 -6.64
CA THR A 363 -3.25 -7.04 -8.07
C THR A 363 -2.01 -6.33 -8.62
N ASP A 364 -1.58 -6.73 -9.82
CA ASP A 364 -0.51 -6.07 -10.56
C ASP A 364 -0.86 -4.61 -10.97
N ALA A 365 -2.14 -4.25 -10.90
CA ALA A 365 -2.67 -2.94 -11.27
C ALA A 365 -3.32 -2.17 -10.09
N GLY A 366 -2.87 -2.42 -8.85
CA GLY A 366 -3.36 -1.74 -7.65
C GLY A 366 -4.14 -2.64 -6.69
N ARG A 367 -4.56 -2.07 -5.56
CA ARG A 367 -5.33 -2.76 -4.52
C ARG A 367 -6.81 -2.51 -4.70
N VAL A 368 -7.58 -3.57 -4.79
CA VAL A 368 -9.00 -3.48 -5.15
C VAL A 368 -9.91 -4.05 -4.08
N GLY A 369 -11.07 -3.43 -3.90
CA GLY A 369 -12.20 -3.95 -3.13
C GLY A 369 -13.39 -4.23 -4.05
N ILE A 370 -14.27 -5.12 -3.64
CA ILE A 370 -15.54 -5.42 -4.33
C ILE A 370 -16.68 -5.29 -3.33
N LEU A 371 -17.66 -4.45 -3.64
CA LEU A 371 -18.93 -4.35 -2.91
C LEU A 371 -20.08 -4.57 -3.88
N ILE A 372 -20.92 -5.56 -3.60
CA ILE A 372 -21.97 -5.95 -4.54
C ILE A 372 -23.23 -5.12 -4.26
N CYS A 373 -23.58 -4.23 -5.22
CA CYS A 373 -24.84 -3.49 -5.27
C CYS A 373 -25.20 -2.81 -3.92
N TYR A 374 -26.11 -3.38 -3.16
CA TYR A 374 -26.61 -2.85 -1.88
C TYR A 374 -25.51 -2.62 -0.85
N ASP A 375 -24.41 -3.38 -0.90
CA ASP A 375 -23.27 -3.21 0.02
C ASP A 375 -22.68 -1.79 -0.04
N VAL A 376 -22.68 -1.13 -1.18
CA VAL A 376 -22.11 0.22 -1.32
C VAL A 376 -22.93 1.29 -0.58
N GLU A 377 -24.20 1.00 -0.25
CA GLU A 377 -25.05 1.90 0.51
C GLU A 377 -24.64 1.99 2.00
N PHE A 378 -23.80 1.06 2.49
CA PHE A 378 -23.28 1.02 3.86
C PHE A 378 -21.88 1.65 3.93
N PRO A 379 -21.75 2.88 4.47
CA PRO A 379 -20.48 3.61 4.47
C PRO A 379 -19.36 2.90 5.23
N GLU A 380 -19.71 2.09 6.23
CA GLU A 380 -18.77 1.34 7.05
C GLU A 380 -17.89 0.41 6.21
N LEU A 381 -18.48 -0.31 5.22
CA LEU A 381 -17.74 -1.25 4.38
C LEU A 381 -16.69 -0.54 3.53
N GLY A 382 -17.07 0.55 2.86
CA GLY A 382 -16.13 1.35 2.07
C GLY A 382 -15.00 1.91 2.94
N ARG A 383 -15.31 2.35 4.16
CA ARG A 383 -14.34 2.86 5.11
C ARG A 383 -13.37 1.79 5.59
N LEU A 384 -13.86 0.60 5.91
CA LEU A 384 -13.03 -0.53 6.33
C LEU A 384 -12.07 -0.96 5.23
N LEU A 385 -12.52 -1.04 3.98
CA LEU A 385 -11.66 -1.33 2.83
C LEU A 385 -10.60 -0.23 2.64
N ALA A 386 -10.98 1.04 2.75
CA ALA A 386 -10.06 2.16 2.59
C ALA A 386 -8.96 2.19 3.69
N THR A 387 -9.26 1.74 4.92
CA THR A 387 -8.26 1.62 5.98
C THR A 387 -7.20 0.53 5.70
N GLN A 388 -7.45 -0.31 4.69
CA GLN A 388 -6.51 -1.32 4.19
C GLN A 388 -5.84 -0.87 2.88
N ASP A 389 -5.71 0.44 2.66
CA ASP A 389 -5.05 1.05 1.48
C ASP A 389 -5.64 0.62 0.12
N MET A 390 -6.95 0.41 0.06
CA MET A 390 -7.65 0.14 -1.20
C MET A 390 -7.54 1.34 -2.15
N ASP A 391 -7.12 1.11 -3.39
CA ASP A 391 -7.03 2.13 -4.44
C ASP A 391 -8.32 2.28 -5.24
N MET A 392 -8.97 1.17 -5.54
CA MET A 392 -10.16 1.09 -6.40
C MET A 392 -11.23 0.21 -5.77
N LEU A 393 -12.47 0.67 -5.81
CA LEU A 393 -13.64 -0.08 -5.39
C LEU A 393 -14.49 -0.42 -6.62
N PHE A 394 -14.74 -1.70 -6.85
CA PHE A 394 -15.64 -2.18 -7.91
C PHE A 394 -17.01 -2.51 -7.33
N VAL A 395 -18.06 -2.00 -7.97
CA VAL A 395 -19.45 -2.16 -7.54
C VAL A 395 -20.29 -2.67 -8.69
N PRO A 396 -20.32 -4.00 -8.89
CA PRO A 396 -21.34 -4.58 -9.78
C PRO A 396 -22.72 -4.36 -9.16
N PHE A 397 -23.67 -3.90 -9.94
CA PHE A 397 -25.00 -3.65 -9.44
C PHE A 397 -26.09 -4.07 -10.43
N TRP A 398 -27.28 -4.28 -9.88
CA TRP A 398 -28.50 -4.52 -10.60
C TRP A 398 -29.67 -3.82 -9.90
N THR A 399 -30.35 -2.96 -10.63
CA THR A 399 -31.48 -2.19 -10.12
C THR A 399 -32.65 -2.16 -11.12
N ASP A 400 -33.88 -2.30 -10.62
CA ASP A 400 -35.11 -2.30 -11.35
C ASP A 400 -35.64 -0.88 -11.62
N THR A 401 -35.34 0.06 -10.76
CA THR A 401 -35.87 1.41 -10.78
C THR A 401 -34.80 2.46 -10.80
N LYS A 402 -35.13 3.63 -11.34
CA LYS A 402 -34.26 4.81 -11.28
C LYS A 402 -33.93 5.21 -9.84
N ASN A 403 -34.84 5.02 -8.88
CA ASN A 403 -34.59 5.32 -7.47
C ASN A 403 -33.57 4.36 -6.87
N GLY A 404 -33.67 3.06 -7.16
CA GLY A 404 -32.65 2.07 -6.75
C GLY A 404 -31.29 2.41 -7.31
N TYR A 405 -31.22 2.68 -8.60
CA TYR A 405 -29.99 3.13 -9.26
C TYR A 405 -29.39 4.38 -8.61
N LEU A 406 -30.19 5.42 -8.34
CA LEU A 406 -29.69 6.66 -7.75
C LEU A 406 -29.14 6.46 -6.32
N ARG A 407 -29.70 5.53 -5.54
CA ARG A 407 -29.13 5.18 -4.24
C ARG A 407 -27.71 4.60 -4.42
N VAL A 408 -27.58 3.57 -5.27
CA VAL A 408 -26.27 2.95 -5.56
C VAL A 408 -25.28 4.00 -6.09
N ARG A 409 -25.67 4.80 -7.09
CA ARG A 409 -24.82 5.83 -7.71
C ARG A 409 -24.34 6.86 -6.68
N ASN A 410 -25.26 7.46 -5.93
CA ASN A 410 -24.92 8.54 -5.00
C ASN A 410 -24.06 8.03 -3.83
N CYS A 411 -24.37 6.83 -3.33
CA CYS A 411 -23.54 6.20 -2.31
C CYS A 411 -22.15 5.86 -2.86
N ALA A 412 -22.05 5.30 -4.05
CA ALA A 412 -20.78 4.98 -4.68
C ALA A 412 -19.90 6.23 -4.89
N GLN A 413 -20.48 7.33 -5.35
CA GLN A 413 -19.79 8.60 -5.48
C GLN A 413 -19.33 9.15 -4.12
N ALA A 414 -20.17 9.04 -3.06
CA ALA A 414 -19.76 9.40 -1.70
C ALA A 414 -18.58 8.55 -1.22
N ARG A 415 -18.55 7.24 -1.53
CA ARG A 415 -17.42 6.35 -1.18
C ARG A 415 -16.12 6.81 -1.84
N ALA A 416 -16.17 7.28 -3.10
CA ALA A 416 -14.98 7.80 -3.78
C ALA A 416 -14.43 9.04 -3.08
N ILE A 417 -15.30 9.98 -2.71
CA ILE A 417 -14.94 11.25 -2.08
C ILE A 417 -14.41 11.05 -0.66
N GLU A 418 -15.19 10.38 0.20
CA GLU A 418 -14.87 10.26 1.63
C GLU A 418 -13.72 9.28 1.93
N ASN A 419 -13.41 8.37 1.00
CA ASN A 419 -12.36 7.36 1.14
C ASN A 419 -11.15 7.62 0.25
N GLU A 420 -11.16 8.74 -0.49
CA GLU A 420 -10.05 9.12 -1.38
C GLU A 420 -9.61 7.94 -2.26
N CYS A 421 -10.57 7.31 -2.96
CA CYS A 421 -10.33 6.18 -3.85
C CYS A 421 -11.13 6.33 -5.14
N TYR A 422 -10.78 5.55 -6.17
CA TYR A 422 -11.64 5.43 -7.34
C TYR A 422 -12.77 4.44 -7.08
N VAL A 423 -13.95 4.71 -7.61
CA VAL A 423 -15.10 3.80 -7.53
C VAL A 423 -15.69 3.57 -8.90
N VAL A 424 -15.81 2.30 -9.29
CA VAL A 424 -16.35 1.87 -10.57
C VAL A 424 -17.69 1.18 -10.32
N ILE A 425 -18.78 1.76 -10.79
CA ILE A 425 -20.10 1.10 -10.78
C ILE A 425 -20.41 0.52 -12.16
N CYS A 426 -20.86 -0.70 -12.22
CA CYS A 426 -21.23 -1.41 -13.45
C CYS A 426 -22.58 -2.08 -13.32
N GLY A 427 -23.52 -1.71 -14.18
CA GLY A 427 -24.90 -2.17 -14.11
C GLY A 427 -25.43 -2.78 -15.38
N SER A 428 -26.54 -3.50 -15.25
CA SER A 428 -27.28 -4.09 -16.37
C SER A 428 -28.51 -3.27 -16.77
N CYS A 429 -28.82 -3.31 -18.04
CA CYS A 429 -30.02 -2.70 -18.62
C CYS A 429 -30.80 -3.75 -19.42
N GLY A 430 -31.93 -3.37 -20.01
CA GLY A 430 -32.78 -4.24 -20.80
C GLY A 430 -33.89 -4.91 -19.98
N ASN A 431 -34.51 -5.90 -20.55
CA ASN A 431 -35.66 -6.57 -19.98
C ASN A 431 -35.58 -8.09 -20.18
N LEU A 432 -36.06 -8.84 -19.19
CA LEU A 432 -36.23 -10.30 -19.25
C LEU A 432 -37.66 -10.68 -18.90
N PRO A 433 -38.64 -10.43 -19.80
CA PRO A 433 -40.07 -10.62 -19.52
C PRO A 433 -40.44 -12.08 -19.25
N GLN A 434 -39.62 -13.03 -19.68
CA GLN A 434 -39.82 -14.46 -19.43
C GLN A 434 -39.33 -14.91 -18.05
N VAL A 435 -38.64 -14.06 -17.30
CA VAL A 435 -38.17 -14.36 -15.94
C VAL A 435 -38.98 -13.55 -14.95
N GLU A 436 -39.70 -14.22 -14.04
CA GLU A 436 -40.60 -13.56 -13.10
C GLU A 436 -39.79 -12.56 -12.20
N ASN A 437 -40.35 -11.35 -12.06
CA ASN A 437 -39.77 -10.22 -11.34
C ASN A 437 -38.42 -9.67 -11.87
N LEU A 438 -38.08 -9.97 -13.13
CA LEU A 438 -36.87 -9.44 -13.80
C LEU A 438 -37.24 -8.62 -15.06
N ASP A 439 -38.40 -8.02 -15.06
CA ASP A 439 -38.99 -7.38 -16.25
C ASP A 439 -38.18 -6.18 -16.75
N ILE A 440 -37.67 -5.35 -15.83
CA ILE A 440 -37.04 -4.07 -16.17
C ILE A 440 -35.77 -3.90 -15.38
N GLN A 441 -34.70 -3.45 -16.04
CA GLN A 441 -33.47 -3.01 -15.40
C GLN A 441 -33.16 -1.56 -15.79
N TYR A 442 -32.62 -0.80 -14.84
CA TYR A 442 -32.16 0.56 -15.07
C TYR A 442 -30.70 0.71 -14.64
N ALA A 443 -29.85 1.12 -15.57
CA ALA A 443 -28.44 1.36 -15.27
C ALA A 443 -27.85 2.55 -16.02
N GLN A 444 -26.91 3.19 -15.41
CA GLN A 444 -25.90 4.06 -16.00
C GLN A 444 -24.59 3.80 -15.26
N SER A 445 -23.70 3.05 -15.85
CA SER A 445 -22.39 2.74 -15.29
C SER A 445 -21.52 3.99 -15.24
N ALA A 446 -20.65 4.11 -14.24
CA ALA A 446 -19.83 5.30 -14.07
C ALA A 446 -18.51 4.98 -13.33
N VAL A 447 -17.55 5.86 -13.50
CA VAL A 447 -16.31 5.89 -12.72
C VAL A 447 -16.24 7.20 -11.95
N PHE A 448 -16.06 7.11 -10.64
CA PHE A 448 -15.95 8.24 -9.74
C PHE A 448 -14.51 8.37 -9.21
N SER A 449 -14.08 9.61 -8.99
CA SER A 449 -12.79 9.95 -8.39
C SER A 449 -12.97 10.61 -7.01
N PRO A 450 -11.89 10.79 -6.24
CA PRO A 450 -11.88 11.78 -5.17
C PRO A 450 -12.31 13.16 -5.68
N SER A 451 -12.72 14.03 -4.76
CA SER A 451 -13.06 15.43 -5.06
C SER A 451 -11.92 16.34 -4.62
N ASP A 452 -11.04 16.70 -5.55
CA ASP A 452 -9.94 17.64 -5.35
C ASP A 452 -9.60 18.35 -6.67
N PHE A 453 -8.76 19.39 -6.63
CA PHE A 453 -8.41 20.23 -7.80
C PHE A 453 -7.84 19.45 -8.99
N SER A 454 -7.20 18.31 -8.75
CA SER A 454 -6.62 17.47 -9.79
C SER A 454 -7.62 16.54 -10.49
N TYR A 455 -8.88 16.53 -10.07
CA TYR A 455 -9.96 15.69 -10.60
C TYR A 455 -11.10 16.53 -11.22
N PRO A 456 -12.02 15.91 -11.96
CA PRO A 456 -13.23 16.60 -12.42
C PRO A 456 -14.02 17.20 -11.25
N HIS A 457 -14.58 18.40 -11.44
CA HIS A 457 -15.30 19.13 -10.38
C HIS A 457 -16.47 18.37 -9.77
N ASP A 458 -17.13 17.53 -10.58
CA ASP A 458 -18.25 16.67 -10.16
C ASP A 458 -17.79 15.27 -9.71
N ALA A 459 -16.47 15.03 -9.66
CA ALA A 459 -15.87 13.74 -9.34
C ALA A 459 -16.32 12.60 -10.28
N ILE A 460 -16.75 12.89 -11.51
CA ILE A 460 -17.16 11.90 -12.51
C ILE A 460 -16.06 11.83 -13.58
N MET A 461 -15.36 10.70 -13.64
CA MET A 461 -14.30 10.44 -14.62
C MET A 461 -14.88 10.02 -15.98
N ALA A 462 -15.88 9.15 -15.93
CA ALA A 462 -16.61 8.65 -17.10
C ALA A 462 -17.99 8.15 -16.69
N GLU A 463 -18.95 8.19 -17.60
CA GLU A 463 -20.26 7.55 -17.43
C GLU A 463 -20.84 7.10 -18.77
N THR A 464 -21.66 6.05 -18.73
CA THR A 464 -22.35 5.51 -19.92
C THR A 464 -23.61 6.31 -20.24
N THR A 465 -24.15 6.10 -21.44
CA THR A 465 -25.53 6.48 -21.75
C THR A 465 -26.48 5.61 -20.92
N PRO A 466 -27.48 6.19 -20.25
CA PRO A 466 -28.46 5.39 -19.50
C PRO A 466 -29.16 4.32 -20.38
N ASN A 467 -29.27 3.12 -19.82
CA ASN A 467 -30.01 1.99 -20.44
C ASN A 467 -29.57 1.61 -21.87
N THR A 468 -28.28 1.84 -22.18
CA THR A 468 -27.69 1.50 -23.48
C THR A 468 -26.53 0.54 -23.28
N GLU A 469 -26.56 -0.61 -23.97
CA GLU A 469 -25.43 -1.54 -23.95
C GLU A 469 -24.18 -0.88 -24.54
N MET A 470 -23.13 -0.82 -23.77
CA MET A 470 -21.86 -0.27 -24.22
C MET A 470 -20.71 -0.62 -23.26
N ILE A 471 -19.49 -0.52 -23.75
CA ILE A 471 -18.30 -0.56 -22.91
C ILE A 471 -17.87 0.87 -22.61
N MET A 472 -17.66 1.16 -21.34
CA MET A 472 -17.07 2.43 -20.88
C MET A 472 -15.61 2.22 -20.50
N PHE A 473 -14.73 3.04 -21.05
CA PHE A 473 -13.32 3.05 -20.70
C PHE A 473 -12.97 4.27 -19.85
N SER A 474 -12.09 4.06 -18.86
CA SER A 474 -11.55 5.16 -18.06
C SER A 474 -10.11 4.84 -17.65
N ASP A 475 -9.25 5.84 -17.73
CA ASP A 475 -7.86 5.76 -17.27
C ASP A 475 -7.76 6.36 -15.88
N LEU A 476 -7.22 5.59 -14.93
CA LEU A 476 -7.04 5.94 -13.53
C LEU A 476 -5.56 6.12 -13.23
N ASP A 477 -5.21 7.21 -12.56
CA ASP A 477 -3.83 7.53 -12.17
C ASP A 477 -3.64 7.26 -10.68
N LEU A 478 -2.96 6.16 -10.34
CA LEU A 478 -2.73 5.76 -8.95
C LEU A 478 -1.66 6.63 -8.26
N ASP A 479 -0.73 7.23 -9.01
CA ASP A 479 0.24 8.16 -8.42
C ASP A 479 -0.43 9.47 -8.03
N LYS A 480 -1.34 9.96 -8.88
CA LYS A 480 -2.21 11.10 -8.54
C LYS A 480 -3.06 10.81 -7.30
N LEU A 481 -3.59 9.58 -7.18
CA LEU A 481 -4.35 9.16 -6.01
C LEU A 481 -3.51 9.22 -4.73
N LYS A 482 -2.29 8.69 -4.77
CA LYS A 482 -1.35 8.75 -3.64
C LYS A 482 -0.99 10.19 -3.28
N GLN A 483 -0.75 11.04 -4.28
CA GLN A 483 -0.48 12.45 -4.05
C GLN A 483 -1.66 13.15 -3.38
N THR A 484 -2.89 12.90 -3.84
CA THR A 484 -4.10 13.47 -3.23
C THR A 484 -4.24 13.05 -1.75
N ARG A 485 -4.01 11.78 -1.42
CA ARG A 485 -4.03 11.27 -0.04
C ARG A 485 -2.97 11.89 0.88
N SER A 486 -1.86 12.37 0.31
CA SER A 486 -0.76 12.98 1.10
C SER A 486 -0.81 14.50 1.14
N GLU A 487 -1.20 15.15 0.05
CA GLU A 487 -1.05 16.59 -0.22
C GLU A 487 -2.34 17.27 -0.72
N GLY A 488 -3.47 16.57 -0.72
CA GLY A 488 -4.76 17.10 -1.17
C GLY A 488 -5.23 18.30 -0.35
N SER A 489 -6.17 19.06 -0.92
CA SER A 489 -6.77 20.24 -0.26
C SER A 489 -7.47 19.90 1.05
N VAL A 490 -7.97 18.69 1.16
CA VAL A 490 -8.49 18.04 2.38
C VAL A 490 -8.04 16.57 2.38
N ASN A 491 -7.86 15.99 3.57
CA ASN A 491 -7.42 14.60 3.71
C ASN A 491 -8.45 13.80 4.53
N ASN A 492 -9.55 13.43 3.91
CA ASN A 492 -10.71 12.80 4.58
C ASN A 492 -10.37 11.50 5.30
N LEU A 493 -9.39 10.72 4.83
CA LEU A 493 -8.93 9.51 5.52
C LEU A 493 -8.02 9.84 6.70
N LYS A 494 -7.08 10.77 6.53
CA LYS A 494 -6.03 11.09 7.50
C LYS A 494 -6.56 11.94 8.66
N ASP A 495 -7.48 12.87 8.39
CA ASP A 495 -7.98 13.84 9.37
C ASP A 495 -9.10 13.29 10.27
N ARG A 496 -9.39 11.99 10.18
CA ARG A 496 -10.37 11.35 11.04
C ARG A 496 -9.98 11.45 12.50
N ARG A 497 -10.93 11.77 13.33
CA ARG A 497 -10.77 11.82 14.79
C ARG A 497 -10.86 10.42 15.40
N THR A 498 -9.85 9.59 15.06
CA THR A 498 -9.77 8.20 15.56
C THR A 498 -9.58 8.12 17.09
N ASP A 499 -9.27 9.25 17.71
CA ASP A 499 -9.28 9.45 19.15
C ASP A 499 -10.70 9.53 19.76
N LEU A 500 -11.72 9.84 18.95
CA LEU A 500 -13.11 10.00 19.39
C LEU A 500 -14.03 8.87 18.94
N TYR A 501 -13.76 8.26 17.77
CA TYR A 501 -14.61 7.21 17.22
C TYR A 501 -13.79 6.24 16.35
N SER A 502 -14.28 5.02 16.23
CA SER A 502 -13.72 3.99 15.36
C SER A 502 -14.81 3.20 14.65
N VAL A 503 -14.47 2.64 13.49
CA VAL A 503 -15.27 1.64 12.78
C VAL A 503 -14.45 0.35 12.76
N ASN A 504 -14.99 -0.72 13.34
CA ASN A 504 -14.29 -1.98 13.50
C ASN A 504 -15.08 -3.11 12.86
N TRP A 505 -14.37 -3.99 12.17
CA TRP A 505 -14.88 -5.30 11.75
C TRP A 505 -14.70 -6.29 12.88
N THR A 506 -15.72 -7.09 13.17
CA THR A 506 -15.65 -8.07 14.28
C THR A 506 -14.90 -9.36 13.91
N SER A 507 -14.69 -9.59 12.61
CA SER A 507 -13.83 -10.64 12.06
C SER A 507 -12.58 -10.00 11.44
N GLU A 508 -11.56 -10.78 11.07
CA GLU A 508 -10.38 -10.23 10.38
C GLU A 508 -10.73 -9.80 8.95
N ILE A 509 -10.27 -8.62 8.55
CA ILE A 509 -10.29 -8.21 7.14
C ILE A 509 -9.14 -8.94 6.45
N ILE A 510 -9.46 -9.74 5.44
CA ILE A 510 -8.46 -10.52 4.72
C ILE A 510 -7.81 -9.64 3.65
N THR A 511 -6.50 -9.48 3.75
CA THR A 511 -5.66 -8.85 2.73
C THR A 511 -4.83 -9.96 2.08
N LYS A 512 -5.04 -10.22 0.79
CA LYS A 512 -4.32 -11.23 0.02
C LYS A 512 -3.69 -10.65 -1.24
#